data_72a76e1c2412499869637394ba82632b
#
_entry.id   72a76e1c2412499869637394ba82632b
#
_cell.length_a   1.000
_cell.length_b   1.000
_cell.length_c   1.000
_cell.angle_alpha   90.00
_cell.angle_beta   90.00
_cell.angle_gamma   90.00
#
_symmetry.space_group_name_H-M   'P 1'
#
loop_
_entity.id
_entity.type
_entity.pdbx_description
1 polymer ?
#
loop_
_entity_poly.entity_id
_entity_poly.type
_entity_poly.pdbx_seq_one_letter_code
_entity_poly.pdbx_strand_id
1 'polypeptide(L)'
;MAGALVSAKLNIPLIHLEAGCRSFNKKMPEELNRILCDHYSDLLIATDNVSKKNLLREGIPEKKISVVGSTAIEAVLRNVTYVRNKSTIFDSLGLEKNKYVRLTIHRAENTDSLEILQGLVDSVNHLADKYNNKIKFIFPLHPRTRKKLEESSLKLSKYITVVQPQGYLNFLSLLDNCLFVMSDSGGIQEEAAALNKPCLILRNETEWTYLTDLGKNKLIGNNKELIIKEVTEVLQDRSKLENMKQVSLDLNVNIAEKIVEVIKNA
;
A
#
# COMPACT_ATOMS: atom_id res chain seq x y z
N MET A 1 -0.38 16.20 -11.00
CA MET A 1 -1.20 16.82 -12.07
C MET A 1 -0.95 18.34 -12.21
N ALA A 2 -1.16 19.19 -11.19
CA ALA A 2 -0.96 20.63 -11.34
C ALA A 2 0.41 21.02 -11.91
N GLY A 3 1.49 20.46 -11.36
CA GLY A 3 2.85 20.68 -11.89
C GLY A 3 3.00 20.24 -13.35
N ALA A 4 2.41 19.11 -13.74
CA ALA A 4 2.46 18.63 -15.13
C ALA A 4 1.77 19.60 -16.10
N LEU A 5 0.61 20.14 -15.71
CA LEU A 5 -0.08 21.14 -16.52
C LEU A 5 0.72 22.44 -16.65
N VAL A 6 1.35 22.89 -15.58
CA VAL A 6 2.21 24.08 -15.58
C VAL A 6 3.44 23.86 -16.47
N SER A 7 4.14 22.72 -16.31
CA SER A 7 5.27 22.34 -17.15
C SER A 7 4.91 22.37 -18.63
N ALA A 8 3.80 21.71 -19.00
CA ALA A 8 3.34 21.67 -20.40
C ALA A 8 3.02 23.06 -20.95
N LYS A 9 2.40 23.96 -20.14
CA LYS A 9 2.08 25.32 -20.58
C LYS A 9 3.30 26.23 -20.72
N LEU A 10 4.33 26.00 -19.91
CA LEU A 10 5.55 26.80 -19.92
C LEU A 10 6.67 26.19 -20.76
N ASN A 11 6.42 25.06 -21.44
CA ASN A 11 7.41 24.30 -22.21
C ASN A 11 8.65 23.90 -21.36
N ILE A 12 8.41 23.53 -20.11
CA ILE A 12 9.45 23.01 -19.21
C ILE A 12 9.46 21.49 -19.33
N PRO A 13 10.63 20.84 -19.59
CA PRO A 13 10.72 19.40 -19.64
C PRO A 13 10.20 18.73 -18.36
N LEU A 14 9.39 17.70 -18.52
CA LEU A 14 8.72 16.99 -17.40
C LEU A 14 9.18 15.55 -17.34
N ILE A 15 9.62 15.14 -16.16
CA ILE A 15 9.96 13.75 -15.85
C ILE A 15 8.94 13.22 -14.84
N HIS A 16 8.30 12.09 -15.15
CA HIS A 16 7.40 11.42 -14.22
C HIS A 16 8.05 10.18 -13.64
N LEU A 17 8.30 10.19 -12.33
CA LEU A 17 8.79 9.03 -11.59
C LEU A 17 7.60 8.16 -11.17
N GLU A 18 7.78 6.85 -11.16
CA GLU A 18 6.75 5.84 -10.89
C GLU A 18 5.60 5.88 -11.90
N ALA A 19 5.95 6.12 -13.15
CA ALA A 19 5.03 6.21 -14.28
C ALA A 19 4.44 4.85 -14.66
N GLY A 20 3.23 4.86 -15.23
CA GLY A 20 2.61 3.70 -15.86
C GLY A 20 1.81 2.77 -14.93
N CYS A 21 1.76 3.02 -13.63
CA CYS A 21 0.86 2.31 -12.73
C CYS A 21 -0.60 2.60 -13.07
N ARG A 22 -1.44 1.55 -13.16
CA ARG A 22 -2.87 1.67 -13.53
C ARG A 22 -3.76 0.79 -12.67
N SER A 23 -4.84 1.39 -12.17
CA SER A 23 -5.99 0.66 -11.61
C SER A 23 -7.10 0.44 -12.63
N PHE A 24 -7.05 1.16 -13.77
CA PHE A 24 -8.07 1.21 -14.81
C PHE A 24 -9.44 1.74 -14.36
N ASN A 25 -9.53 2.25 -13.15
CA ASN A 25 -10.74 2.88 -12.61
C ASN A 25 -10.72 4.40 -12.77
N LYS A 26 -11.37 4.89 -13.82
CA LYS A 26 -11.47 6.33 -14.11
C LYS A 26 -12.27 7.12 -13.07
N LYS A 27 -12.97 6.47 -12.13
CA LYS A 27 -13.61 7.15 -11.00
C LYS A 27 -12.63 7.48 -9.88
N MET A 28 -11.45 6.88 -9.89
CA MET A 28 -10.37 7.15 -8.95
C MET A 28 -9.64 8.45 -9.36
N PRO A 29 -9.60 9.49 -8.52
CA PRO A 29 -8.91 10.75 -8.86
C PRO A 29 -7.41 10.55 -9.15
N GLU A 30 -6.75 9.64 -8.45
CA GLU A 30 -5.35 9.32 -8.65
C GLU A 30 -5.10 8.68 -10.01
N GLU A 31 -6.03 7.87 -10.53
CA GLU A 31 -5.89 7.28 -11.88
C GLU A 31 -5.90 8.34 -12.96
N LEU A 32 -6.82 9.30 -12.88
CA LEU A 32 -6.84 10.44 -13.79
C LEU A 32 -5.54 11.25 -13.70
N ASN A 33 -5.03 11.49 -12.50
CA ASN A 33 -3.78 12.20 -12.29
C ASN A 33 -2.60 11.46 -12.93
N ARG A 34 -2.50 10.14 -12.75
CA ARG A 34 -1.45 9.30 -13.36
C ARG A 34 -1.47 9.38 -14.88
N ILE A 35 -2.63 9.13 -15.48
CA ILE A 35 -2.81 9.20 -16.94
C ILE A 35 -2.37 10.57 -17.48
N LEU A 36 -2.87 11.66 -16.88
CA LEU A 36 -2.53 13.01 -17.34
C LEU A 36 -1.02 13.30 -17.18
N CYS A 37 -0.42 12.95 -16.05
CA CYS A 37 1.01 13.17 -15.85
C CYS A 37 1.84 12.37 -16.85
N ASP A 38 1.49 11.10 -17.10
CA ASP A 38 2.19 10.26 -18.05
C ASP A 38 2.15 10.84 -19.47
N HIS A 39 0.98 11.27 -19.93
CA HIS A 39 0.83 11.81 -21.29
C HIS A 39 1.52 13.17 -21.51
N TYR A 40 1.68 13.98 -20.46
CA TYR A 40 2.39 15.27 -20.56
C TYR A 40 3.92 15.13 -20.36
N SER A 41 4.40 13.98 -19.93
CA SER A 41 5.82 13.82 -19.62
C SER A 41 6.69 13.59 -20.86
N ASP A 42 7.90 14.14 -20.80
CA ASP A 42 8.94 13.95 -21.80
C ASP A 42 9.74 12.67 -21.54
N LEU A 43 9.94 12.32 -20.26
CA LEU A 43 10.59 11.11 -19.79
C LEU A 43 9.75 10.43 -18.71
N LEU A 44 9.56 9.13 -18.83
CA LEU A 44 8.77 8.32 -17.91
C LEU A 44 9.65 7.23 -17.30
N ILE A 45 9.78 7.26 -15.98
CA ILE A 45 10.51 6.26 -15.21
C ILE A 45 9.51 5.28 -14.61
N ALA A 46 9.36 4.13 -15.26
CA ALA A 46 8.42 3.09 -14.84
C ALA A 46 9.01 2.20 -13.74
N THR A 47 8.15 1.73 -12.83
CA THR A 47 8.54 0.86 -11.71
C THR A 47 8.83 -0.57 -12.15
N ASP A 48 8.13 -1.05 -13.18
CA ASP A 48 8.15 -2.45 -13.61
C ASP A 48 7.70 -2.59 -15.07
N ASN A 49 7.79 -3.82 -15.59
CA ASN A 49 7.42 -4.13 -16.97
C ASN A 49 5.90 -4.08 -17.21
N VAL A 50 5.05 -4.22 -16.20
CA VAL A 50 3.59 -4.07 -16.34
C VAL A 50 3.28 -2.60 -16.57
N SER A 51 3.88 -1.72 -15.77
CA SER A 51 3.80 -0.27 -15.91
C SER A 51 4.27 0.19 -17.30
N LYS A 52 5.42 -0.32 -17.79
CA LYS A 52 5.88 -0.07 -19.17
C LYS A 52 4.85 -0.50 -20.21
N LYS A 53 4.29 -1.71 -20.06
CA LYS A 53 3.25 -2.21 -21.00
C LYS A 53 2.00 -1.33 -21.01
N ASN A 54 1.58 -0.80 -19.87
CA ASN A 54 0.45 0.12 -19.79
C ASN A 54 0.72 1.40 -20.61
N LEU A 55 1.88 2.01 -20.42
CA LEU A 55 2.29 3.21 -21.18
C LEU A 55 2.32 2.97 -22.69
N LEU A 56 2.88 1.83 -23.11
CA LEU A 56 2.93 1.45 -24.54
C LEU A 56 1.52 1.25 -25.10
N ARG A 57 0.61 0.62 -24.36
CA ARG A 57 -0.82 0.44 -24.77
C ARG A 57 -1.55 1.77 -24.92
N GLU A 58 -1.16 2.79 -24.17
CA GLU A 58 -1.69 4.14 -24.26
C GLU A 58 -1.04 4.98 -25.36
N GLY A 59 -0.15 4.39 -26.16
CA GLY A 59 0.48 5.02 -27.31
C GLY A 59 1.70 5.89 -26.98
N ILE A 60 2.24 5.80 -25.77
CA ILE A 60 3.46 6.53 -25.39
C ILE A 60 4.67 5.87 -26.08
N PRO A 61 5.51 6.64 -26.79
CA PRO A 61 6.66 6.10 -27.49
C PRO A 61 7.65 5.42 -26.55
N GLU A 62 8.13 4.23 -26.91
CA GLU A 62 9.05 3.43 -26.08
C GLU A 62 10.33 4.19 -25.71
N LYS A 63 10.86 5.03 -26.60
CA LYS A 63 12.04 5.86 -26.35
C LYS A 63 11.90 6.84 -25.17
N LYS A 64 10.67 7.14 -24.75
CA LYS A 64 10.40 7.98 -23.59
C LYS A 64 10.32 7.18 -22.27
N ILE A 65 10.37 5.85 -22.30
CA ILE A 65 10.08 4.98 -21.16
C ILE A 65 11.34 4.26 -20.71
N SER A 66 11.73 4.42 -19.45
CA SER A 66 12.80 3.66 -18.81
C SER A 66 12.26 2.89 -17.62
N VAL A 67 12.52 1.58 -17.55
CA VAL A 67 12.15 0.75 -16.41
C VAL A 67 13.34 0.72 -15.45
N VAL A 68 13.15 1.25 -14.23
CA VAL A 68 14.24 1.39 -13.25
C VAL A 68 13.96 0.66 -11.95
N GLY A 69 12.70 0.62 -11.52
CA GLY A 69 12.27 0.05 -10.24
C GLY A 69 11.49 1.05 -9.39
N SER A 70 11.03 0.62 -8.21
CA SER A 70 10.23 1.43 -7.30
C SER A 70 11.10 2.17 -6.28
N THR A 71 10.92 3.50 -6.21
CA THR A 71 11.60 4.35 -5.20
C THR A 71 11.05 4.08 -3.80
N ALA A 72 9.79 3.66 -3.68
CA ALA A 72 9.18 3.27 -2.41
C ALA A 72 9.85 2.02 -1.82
N ILE A 73 10.10 1.00 -2.64
CA ILE A 73 10.82 -0.22 -2.23
C ILE A 73 12.24 0.13 -1.77
N GLU A 74 12.98 0.95 -2.52
CA GLU A 74 14.32 1.37 -2.11
C GLU A 74 14.30 2.13 -0.79
N ALA A 75 13.36 3.04 -0.60
CA ALA A 75 13.21 3.79 0.65
C ALA A 75 12.98 2.87 1.85
N VAL A 76 12.14 1.84 1.70
CA VAL A 76 11.93 0.81 2.73
C VAL A 76 13.23 0.09 3.06
N LEU A 77 13.92 -0.43 2.05
CA LEU A 77 15.15 -1.22 2.24
C LEU A 77 16.28 -0.40 2.88
N ARG A 78 16.40 0.86 2.53
CA ARG A 78 17.39 1.77 3.15
C ARG A 78 17.07 2.07 4.62
N ASN A 79 15.78 2.22 4.96
CA ASN A 79 15.37 2.63 6.30
C ASN A 79 15.14 1.47 7.27
N VAL A 80 14.82 0.27 6.80
CA VAL A 80 14.45 -0.85 7.68
C VAL A 80 15.56 -1.25 8.65
N THR A 81 16.82 -1.24 8.22
CA THR A 81 17.97 -1.54 9.08
C THR A 81 18.10 -0.54 10.23
N TYR A 82 17.93 0.76 9.94
CA TYR A 82 17.91 1.80 10.96
C TYR A 82 16.74 1.61 11.93
N VAL A 83 15.55 1.33 11.41
CA VAL A 83 14.33 1.12 12.20
C VAL A 83 14.46 -0.05 13.16
N ARG A 84 15.00 -1.18 12.71
CA ARG A 84 15.23 -2.37 13.55
C ARG A 84 16.11 -2.11 14.76
N ASN A 85 17.02 -1.13 14.65
CA ASN A 85 17.97 -0.78 15.70
C ASN A 85 17.54 0.40 16.60
N LYS A 86 16.60 1.24 16.17
CA LYS A 86 16.32 2.53 16.81
C LYS A 86 14.85 2.77 17.17
N SER A 87 13.89 2.10 16.53
CA SER A 87 12.48 2.35 16.83
C SER A 87 12.05 1.66 18.13
N THR A 88 11.43 2.43 19.01
CA THR A 88 10.91 1.97 20.30
C THR A 88 9.38 1.77 20.29
N ILE A 89 8.71 2.11 19.20
CA ILE A 89 7.23 2.03 19.10
C ILE A 89 6.70 0.63 19.36
N PHE A 90 7.40 -0.37 18.87
CA PHE A 90 7.07 -1.77 19.04
C PHE A 90 7.01 -2.16 20.52
N ASP A 91 8.04 -1.81 21.27
CA ASP A 91 8.15 -2.08 22.70
C ASP A 91 7.17 -1.25 23.52
N SER A 92 7.01 0.04 23.17
CA SER A 92 6.09 0.96 23.88
C SER A 92 4.62 0.53 23.80
N LEU A 93 4.24 -0.21 22.76
CA LEU A 93 2.90 -0.78 22.59
C LEU A 93 2.79 -2.21 23.16
N GLY A 94 3.85 -2.74 23.75
CA GLY A 94 3.89 -4.10 24.29
C GLY A 94 3.53 -5.15 23.23
N LEU A 95 4.08 -4.99 22.03
CA LEU A 95 3.84 -5.89 20.89
C LEU A 95 4.84 -7.04 20.87
N GLU A 96 4.41 -8.15 20.33
CA GLU A 96 5.27 -9.29 20.03
C GLU A 96 5.33 -9.50 18.51
N LYS A 97 6.52 -9.81 18.02
CA LYS A 97 6.77 -10.04 16.61
C LYS A 97 5.86 -11.15 16.05
N ASN A 98 5.23 -10.89 14.92
CA ASN A 98 4.30 -11.80 14.24
C ASN A 98 3.06 -12.22 15.09
N LYS A 99 2.73 -11.45 16.14
CA LYS A 99 1.53 -11.67 16.96
C LYS A 99 0.50 -10.54 16.86
N TYR A 100 0.60 -9.70 15.86
CA TYR A 100 -0.41 -8.69 15.59
C TYR A 100 -0.64 -8.48 14.09
N VAL A 101 -1.83 -8.03 13.77
CA VAL A 101 -2.26 -7.55 12.46
C VAL A 101 -2.19 -6.03 12.46
N ARG A 102 -1.58 -5.45 11.43
CA ARG A 102 -1.59 -4.02 11.22
C ARG A 102 -2.73 -3.63 10.30
N LEU A 103 -3.60 -2.73 10.74
CA LEU A 103 -4.78 -2.29 10.01
C LEU A 103 -4.60 -0.86 9.52
N THR A 104 -5.06 -0.57 8.30
CA THR A 104 -5.24 0.79 7.77
C THR A 104 -6.49 0.86 6.91
N ILE A 105 -7.34 1.86 7.16
CA ILE A 105 -8.54 2.18 6.38
C ILE A 105 -8.60 3.70 6.29
N HIS A 106 -8.55 4.26 5.07
CA HIS A 106 -8.59 5.71 4.88
C HIS A 106 -9.02 6.15 3.47
N ARG A 107 -9.17 5.22 2.52
CA ARG A 107 -9.60 5.53 1.15
C ARG A 107 -11.03 6.04 1.12
N ALA A 108 -11.29 7.00 0.22
CA ALA A 108 -12.61 7.59 0.02
C ALA A 108 -13.68 6.54 -0.25
N GLU A 109 -13.36 5.58 -1.12
CA GLU A 109 -14.24 4.47 -1.48
C GLU A 109 -14.71 3.63 -0.29
N ASN A 110 -13.89 3.56 0.77
CA ASN A 110 -14.18 2.81 2.00
C ASN A 110 -14.78 3.68 3.12
N THR A 111 -14.51 4.99 3.11
CA THR A 111 -14.89 5.87 4.22
C THR A 111 -16.06 6.79 3.90
N ASP A 112 -16.38 7.02 2.63
CA ASP A 112 -17.45 7.95 2.25
C ASP A 112 -18.83 7.28 2.17
N SER A 113 -18.89 5.96 2.00
CA SER A 113 -20.12 5.17 2.14
C SER A 113 -20.24 4.65 3.57
N LEU A 114 -21.32 5.03 4.26
CA LEU A 114 -21.60 4.54 5.62
C LEU A 114 -21.74 3.01 5.66
N GLU A 115 -22.40 2.44 4.68
CA GLU A 115 -22.61 0.98 4.57
C GLU A 115 -21.28 0.23 4.47
N ILE A 116 -20.38 0.69 3.60
CA ILE A 116 -19.05 0.08 3.43
C ILE A 116 -18.22 0.25 4.70
N LEU A 117 -18.19 1.46 5.27
CA LEU A 117 -17.44 1.72 6.50
C LEU A 117 -17.95 0.87 7.66
N GLN A 118 -19.27 0.75 7.82
CA GLN A 118 -19.90 -0.12 8.83
C GLN A 118 -19.48 -1.58 8.63
N GLY A 119 -19.56 -2.09 7.40
CA GLY A 119 -19.15 -3.46 7.07
C GLY A 119 -17.67 -3.74 7.40
N LEU A 120 -16.79 -2.79 7.10
CA LEU A 120 -15.36 -2.86 7.44
C LEU A 120 -15.15 -2.86 8.96
N VAL A 121 -15.80 -1.95 9.69
CA VAL A 121 -15.72 -1.86 11.16
C VAL A 121 -16.24 -3.14 11.81
N ASP A 122 -17.39 -3.63 11.36
CA ASP A 122 -17.98 -4.88 11.88
C ASP A 122 -17.08 -6.09 11.64
N SER A 123 -16.46 -6.18 10.45
CA SER A 123 -15.55 -7.28 10.12
C SER A 123 -14.32 -7.28 11.01
N VAL A 124 -13.69 -6.11 11.21
CA VAL A 124 -12.50 -5.98 12.05
C VAL A 124 -12.83 -6.19 13.53
N ASN A 125 -13.97 -5.67 14.02
CA ASN A 125 -14.46 -5.93 15.37
C ASN A 125 -14.67 -7.42 15.63
N HIS A 126 -15.38 -8.11 14.71
CA HIS A 126 -15.60 -9.56 14.81
C HIS A 126 -14.28 -10.33 14.89
N LEU A 127 -13.31 -10.00 14.06
CA LEU A 127 -12.01 -10.68 14.03
C LEU A 127 -11.21 -10.38 15.30
N ALA A 128 -11.19 -9.11 15.75
CA ALA A 128 -10.50 -8.72 16.98
C ALA A 128 -11.11 -9.42 18.22
N ASP A 129 -12.43 -9.49 18.32
CA ASP A 129 -13.12 -10.18 19.40
C ASP A 129 -12.85 -11.68 19.40
N LYS A 130 -12.90 -12.32 18.23
CA LYS A 130 -12.68 -13.76 18.07
C LYS A 130 -11.25 -14.19 18.39
N TYR A 131 -10.26 -13.35 18.07
CA TYR A 131 -8.84 -13.71 18.19
C TYR A 131 -8.09 -12.94 19.29
N ASN A 132 -8.78 -12.23 20.20
CA ASN A 132 -8.22 -11.32 21.21
C ASN A 132 -7.10 -11.93 22.07
N ASN A 133 -7.18 -13.23 22.38
CA ASN A 133 -6.17 -13.95 23.19
C ASN A 133 -4.95 -14.43 22.39
N LYS A 134 -4.95 -14.29 21.06
CA LYS A 134 -3.91 -14.85 20.18
C LYS A 134 -3.23 -13.80 19.31
N ILE A 135 -3.99 -12.81 18.85
CA ILE A 135 -3.56 -11.83 17.86
C ILE A 135 -4.09 -10.46 18.25
N LYS A 136 -3.21 -9.47 18.38
CA LYS A 136 -3.59 -8.07 18.55
C LYS A 136 -3.92 -7.44 17.19
N PHE A 137 -4.86 -6.49 17.17
CA PHE A 137 -5.14 -5.66 16.01
C PHE A 137 -4.68 -4.24 16.33
N ILE A 138 -3.73 -3.72 15.55
CA ILE A 138 -3.16 -2.38 15.73
C ILE A 138 -3.65 -1.49 14.61
N PHE A 139 -4.35 -0.43 14.98
CA PHE A 139 -4.94 0.51 14.05
C PHE A 139 -4.38 1.92 14.22
N PRO A 140 -3.30 2.29 13.51
CA PRO A 140 -2.92 3.69 13.34
C PRO A 140 -4.04 4.43 12.61
N LEU A 141 -4.87 5.13 13.39
CA LEU A 141 -6.15 5.64 12.90
C LEU A 141 -5.95 6.97 12.18
N HIS A 142 -6.15 6.95 10.86
CA HIS A 142 -6.05 8.13 10.01
C HIS A 142 -7.09 9.19 10.40
N PRO A 143 -6.77 10.51 10.38
CA PRO A 143 -7.70 11.58 10.77
C PRO A 143 -9.05 11.54 10.04
N ARG A 144 -9.04 11.25 8.73
CA ARG A 144 -10.27 11.09 7.94
C ARG A 144 -11.17 9.98 8.51
N THR A 145 -10.59 8.83 8.78
CA THR A 145 -11.34 7.67 9.30
C THR A 145 -11.85 7.92 10.70
N ARG A 146 -11.03 8.55 11.55
CA ARG A 146 -11.45 8.98 12.89
C ARG A 146 -12.71 9.85 12.82
N LYS A 147 -12.66 10.91 12.00
CA LYS A 147 -13.79 11.81 11.80
C LYS A 147 -15.04 11.06 11.34
N LYS A 148 -14.90 10.14 10.38
CA LYS A 148 -16.03 9.35 9.87
C LYS A 148 -16.62 8.40 10.90
N LEU A 149 -15.79 7.77 11.73
CA LEU A 149 -16.25 6.93 12.84
C LEU A 149 -17.05 7.75 13.89
N GLU A 150 -16.55 8.93 14.22
CA GLU A 150 -17.21 9.84 15.16
C GLU A 150 -18.56 10.33 14.61
N GLU A 151 -18.59 10.82 13.36
CA GLU A 151 -19.81 11.27 12.68
C GLU A 151 -20.88 10.17 12.58
N SER A 152 -20.45 8.92 12.41
CA SER A 152 -21.34 7.77 12.24
C SER A 152 -21.65 7.04 13.54
N SER A 153 -21.09 7.49 14.68
CA SER A 153 -21.20 6.83 15.99
C SER A 153 -20.75 5.36 15.98
N LEU A 154 -19.88 4.98 15.02
CA LEU A 154 -19.33 3.64 14.89
C LEU A 154 -18.23 3.42 15.94
N LYS A 155 -18.32 2.31 16.67
CA LYS A 155 -17.37 1.98 17.74
C LYS A 155 -16.47 0.83 17.34
N LEU A 156 -15.19 1.00 17.63
CA LEU A 156 -14.21 -0.09 17.50
C LEU A 156 -14.26 -0.97 18.76
N SER A 157 -14.01 -2.26 18.58
CA SER A 157 -13.89 -3.21 19.69
C SER A 157 -12.75 -2.79 20.63
N LYS A 158 -12.92 -3.04 21.93
CA LYS A 158 -11.89 -2.83 22.95
C LYS A 158 -10.61 -3.64 22.72
N TYR A 159 -10.66 -4.65 21.88
CA TYR A 159 -9.51 -5.49 21.52
C TYR A 159 -8.74 -4.95 20.31
N ILE A 160 -9.15 -3.81 19.75
CA ILE A 160 -8.39 -3.09 18.73
C ILE A 160 -7.58 -1.99 19.42
N THR A 161 -6.26 -2.08 19.34
CA THR A 161 -5.39 -1.02 19.84
C THR A 161 -5.33 0.12 18.82
N VAL A 162 -6.05 1.19 19.12
CA VAL A 162 -6.02 2.41 18.31
C VAL A 162 -4.81 3.25 18.72
N VAL A 163 -3.99 3.61 17.74
CA VAL A 163 -2.85 4.51 17.96
C VAL A 163 -2.95 5.73 17.05
N GLN A 164 -2.29 6.82 17.43
CA GLN A 164 -2.20 8.01 16.60
C GLN A 164 -1.45 7.69 15.29
N PRO A 165 -1.66 8.47 14.22
CA PRO A 165 -0.83 8.39 13.02
C PRO A 165 0.64 8.45 13.39
N GLN A 166 1.43 7.53 12.83
CA GLN A 166 2.84 7.39 13.16
C GLN A 166 3.72 8.06 12.09
N GLY A 167 4.84 8.64 12.52
CA GLY A 167 5.89 9.03 11.57
C GLY A 167 6.47 7.80 10.86
N TYR A 168 7.10 8.02 9.70
CA TYR A 168 7.50 6.97 8.76
C TYR A 168 8.33 5.84 9.40
N LEU A 169 9.29 6.16 10.25
CA LEU A 169 10.14 5.14 10.89
C LEU A 169 9.36 4.23 11.86
N ASN A 170 8.45 4.82 12.67
CA ASN A 170 7.57 4.03 13.55
C ASN A 170 6.57 3.21 12.74
N PHE A 171 6.01 3.81 11.68
CA PHE A 171 5.18 3.12 10.72
C PHE A 171 5.88 1.88 10.15
N LEU A 172 7.14 2.03 9.71
CA LEU A 172 7.93 0.96 9.13
C LEU A 172 8.26 -0.13 10.17
N SER A 173 8.54 0.26 11.42
CA SER A 173 8.73 -0.69 12.53
C SER A 173 7.49 -1.55 12.77
N LEU A 174 6.31 -0.93 12.81
CA LEU A 174 5.05 -1.65 12.95
C LEU A 174 4.74 -2.55 11.74
N LEU A 175 5.19 -2.16 10.55
CA LEU A 175 5.03 -2.96 9.36
C LEU A 175 5.98 -4.16 9.34
N ASP A 176 7.27 -3.94 9.66
CA ASP A 176 8.30 -5.00 9.65
C ASP A 176 8.03 -6.12 10.67
N ASN A 177 7.36 -5.81 11.78
CA ASN A 177 7.12 -6.77 12.85
C ASN A 177 5.71 -7.39 12.87
N CYS A 178 4.77 -6.93 12.02
CA CYS A 178 3.43 -7.50 11.99
C CYS A 178 3.42 -8.91 11.40
N LEU A 179 2.34 -9.63 11.66
CA LEU A 179 2.09 -10.94 11.06
C LEU A 179 1.70 -10.80 9.59
N PHE A 180 0.76 -9.91 9.33
CA PHE A 180 0.33 -9.44 8.00
C PHE A 180 -0.35 -8.08 8.13
N VAL A 181 -0.61 -7.47 7.00
CA VAL A 181 -1.30 -6.17 6.90
C VAL A 181 -2.70 -6.36 6.33
N MET A 182 -3.66 -5.62 6.86
CA MET A 182 -4.96 -5.38 6.25
C MET A 182 -5.02 -3.89 5.87
N SER A 183 -5.12 -3.57 4.58
CA SER A 183 -4.98 -2.18 4.14
C SER A 183 -5.76 -1.85 2.87
N ASP A 184 -6.24 -0.60 2.80
CA ASP A 184 -6.76 0.00 1.57
C ASP A 184 -5.74 0.97 0.91
N SER A 185 -4.54 1.11 1.50
CA SER A 185 -3.48 1.99 1.00
C SER A 185 -2.72 1.37 -0.18
N GLY A 186 -2.53 2.14 -1.26
CA GLY A 186 -1.68 1.73 -2.38
C GLY A 186 -0.20 1.59 -1.97
N GLY A 187 0.38 2.60 -1.33
CA GLY A 187 1.80 2.60 -0.95
C GLY A 187 2.20 1.47 0.00
N ILE A 188 1.33 1.13 0.96
CA ILE A 188 1.60 0.02 1.89
C ILE A 188 1.78 -1.33 1.17
N GLN A 189 1.18 -1.52 0.02
CA GLN A 189 1.27 -2.77 -0.73
C GLN A 189 2.71 -3.07 -1.17
N GLU A 190 3.43 -2.06 -1.67
CA GLU A 190 4.83 -2.20 -2.04
C GLU A 190 5.75 -2.27 -0.82
N GLU A 191 5.48 -1.44 0.19
CA GLU A 191 6.26 -1.42 1.43
C GLU A 191 6.16 -2.76 2.18
N ALA A 192 4.96 -3.34 2.25
CA ALA A 192 4.76 -4.67 2.82
C ALA A 192 5.48 -5.75 2.02
N ALA A 193 5.38 -5.68 0.69
CA ALA A 193 6.04 -6.61 -0.20
C ALA A 193 7.58 -6.55 -0.07
N ALA A 194 8.16 -5.34 0.03
CA ALA A 194 9.60 -5.13 0.27
C ALA A 194 10.07 -5.72 1.60
N LEU A 195 9.24 -5.69 2.63
CA LEU A 195 9.50 -6.29 3.95
C LEU A 195 9.11 -7.76 4.06
N ASN A 196 8.70 -8.36 2.96
CA ASN A 196 8.22 -9.73 2.92
C ASN A 196 7.02 -9.98 3.85
N LYS A 197 6.12 -9.00 3.97
CA LYS A 197 4.89 -9.09 4.75
C LYS A 197 3.68 -9.32 3.85
N PRO A 198 2.87 -10.34 4.10
CA PRO A 198 1.61 -10.52 3.38
C PRO A 198 0.70 -9.31 3.56
N CYS A 199 0.08 -8.87 2.46
CA CYS A 199 -0.89 -7.78 2.48
C CYS A 199 -2.25 -8.25 1.96
N LEU A 200 -3.26 -8.18 2.80
CA LEU A 200 -4.66 -8.40 2.46
C LEU A 200 -5.30 -7.05 2.15
N ILE A 201 -5.66 -6.85 0.89
CA ILE A 201 -6.08 -5.55 0.37
C ILE A 201 -7.59 -5.42 0.53
N LEU A 202 -8.04 -4.42 1.33
CA LEU A 202 -9.44 -4.08 1.61
C LEU A 202 -10.05 -3.23 0.49
N ARG A 203 -9.88 -3.68 -0.76
CA ARG A 203 -10.36 -3.00 -1.97
C ARG A 203 -10.76 -4.04 -3.01
N ASN A 204 -11.58 -3.64 -3.99
CA ASN A 204 -11.98 -4.48 -5.10
C ASN A 204 -10.98 -4.44 -6.28
N GLU A 205 -10.04 -3.49 -6.25
CA GLU A 205 -9.03 -3.28 -7.29
C GLU A 205 -7.74 -2.72 -6.70
N THR A 206 -6.64 -2.83 -7.43
CA THR A 206 -5.34 -2.23 -7.07
C THR A 206 -4.60 -1.77 -8.30
N GLU A 207 -3.80 -0.74 -8.14
CA GLU A 207 -2.83 -0.26 -9.13
C GLU A 207 -1.56 -1.13 -9.18
N TRP A 208 -1.32 -1.95 -8.16
CA TRP A 208 -0.15 -2.84 -8.03
C TRP A 208 -0.49 -4.27 -8.41
N THR A 209 -1.03 -4.45 -9.62
CA THR A 209 -1.51 -5.74 -10.11
C THR A 209 -0.40 -6.79 -10.15
N TYR A 210 0.85 -6.39 -10.43
CA TYR A 210 1.97 -7.33 -10.44
C TYR A 210 2.20 -8.02 -9.08
N LEU A 211 1.93 -7.33 -7.94
CA LEU A 211 2.05 -7.92 -6.61
C LEU A 211 0.96 -8.94 -6.32
N THR A 212 -0.23 -8.73 -6.85
CA THR A 212 -1.35 -9.70 -6.75
C THR A 212 -1.15 -10.88 -7.69
N ASP A 213 -0.69 -10.63 -8.90
CA ASP A 213 -0.39 -11.67 -9.89
C ASP A 213 0.73 -12.61 -9.43
N LEU A 214 1.73 -12.06 -8.74
CA LEU A 214 2.79 -12.83 -8.09
C LEU A 214 2.31 -13.57 -6.83
N GLY A 215 1.12 -13.27 -6.29
CA GLY A 215 0.63 -13.85 -5.04
C GLY A 215 1.25 -13.26 -3.77
N LYS A 216 1.94 -12.10 -3.88
CA LYS A 216 2.53 -11.40 -2.74
C LYS A 216 1.48 -10.66 -1.91
N ASN A 217 0.50 -10.10 -2.61
CA ASN A 217 -0.66 -9.43 -2.04
C ASN A 217 -1.94 -10.16 -2.46
N LYS A 218 -2.99 -10.03 -1.67
CA LYS A 218 -4.30 -10.63 -1.98
C LYS A 218 -5.41 -9.58 -1.87
N LEU A 219 -6.18 -9.38 -2.95
CA LEU A 219 -7.42 -8.62 -2.91
C LEU A 219 -8.48 -9.44 -2.16
N ILE A 220 -9.02 -8.89 -1.08
CA ILE A 220 -10.08 -9.51 -0.29
C ILE A 220 -11.37 -8.66 -0.28
N GLY A 221 -11.39 -7.58 -1.08
CA GLY A 221 -12.55 -6.70 -1.17
C GLY A 221 -12.82 -5.88 0.09
N ASN A 222 -13.97 -5.23 0.09
CA ASN A 222 -14.47 -4.45 1.24
C ASN A 222 -15.84 -4.98 1.75
N ASN A 223 -16.21 -6.19 1.34
CA ASN A 223 -17.40 -6.88 1.85
C ASN A 223 -17.09 -7.57 3.18
N LYS A 224 -17.98 -7.39 4.17
CA LYS A 224 -17.83 -7.89 5.54
C LYS A 224 -17.60 -9.41 5.62
N GLU A 225 -18.45 -10.18 4.95
CA GLU A 225 -18.43 -11.63 5.01
C GLU A 225 -17.18 -12.20 4.37
N LEU A 226 -16.76 -11.60 3.24
CA LEU A 226 -15.55 -12.00 2.54
C LEU A 226 -14.29 -11.68 3.37
N ILE A 227 -14.23 -10.51 3.99
CA ILE A 227 -13.11 -10.14 4.88
C ILE A 227 -13.00 -11.12 6.06
N ILE A 228 -14.12 -11.40 6.73
CA ILE A 228 -14.14 -12.35 7.87
C ILE A 228 -13.67 -13.73 7.41
N LYS A 229 -14.15 -14.22 6.28
CA LYS A 229 -13.75 -15.50 5.71
C LYS A 229 -12.25 -15.55 5.42
N GLU A 230 -11.76 -14.63 4.61
CA GLU A 230 -10.37 -14.61 4.15
C GLU A 230 -9.36 -14.46 5.29
N VAL A 231 -9.65 -13.56 6.24
CA VAL A 231 -8.79 -13.35 7.41
C VAL A 231 -8.85 -14.56 8.36
N THR A 232 -10.03 -15.15 8.55
CA THR A 232 -10.16 -16.38 9.35
C THR A 232 -9.34 -17.51 8.76
N GLU A 233 -9.39 -17.71 7.44
CA GLU A 233 -8.62 -18.75 6.76
C GLU A 233 -7.12 -18.59 6.96
N VAL A 234 -6.56 -17.39 6.78
CA VAL A 234 -5.11 -17.16 6.98
C VAL A 234 -4.68 -17.21 8.46
N LEU A 235 -5.60 -16.95 9.39
CA LEU A 235 -5.33 -17.08 10.82
C LEU A 235 -5.39 -18.53 11.31
N GLN A 236 -6.20 -19.38 10.69
CA GLN A 236 -6.32 -20.81 10.97
C GLN A 236 -5.25 -21.63 10.26
N ASP A 237 -4.95 -21.28 9.01
CA ASP A 237 -3.93 -21.93 8.19
C ASP A 237 -2.81 -20.94 7.83
N ARG A 238 -1.74 -20.96 8.62
CA ARG A 238 -0.57 -20.10 8.44
C ARG A 238 0.23 -20.41 7.18
N SER A 239 0.06 -21.58 6.58
CA SER A 239 0.75 -21.93 5.34
C SER A 239 0.40 -20.97 4.21
N LYS A 240 -0.82 -20.43 4.19
CA LYS A 240 -1.24 -19.41 3.23
C LYS A 240 -0.41 -18.14 3.31
N LEU A 241 -0.07 -17.67 4.54
CA LEU A 241 0.81 -16.52 4.73
C LEU A 241 2.25 -16.84 4.35
N GLU A 242 2.73 -18.04 4.67
CA GLU A 242 4.09 -18.47 4.31
C GLU A 242 4.25 -18.58 2.79
N ASN A 243 3.25 -19.09 2.08
CA ASN A 243 3.26 -19.10 0.60
C ASN A 243 3.38 -17.70 0.01
N MET A 244 2.67 -16.71 0.56
CA MET A 244 2.80 -15.31 0.14
C MET A 244 4.21 -14.75 0.40
N LYS A 245 4.89 -15.19 1.47
CA LYS A 245 6.26 -14.78 1.80
C LYS A 245 7.31 -15.43 0.90
N GLN A 246 7.08 -16.64 0.41
CA GLN A 246 8.01 -17.36 -0.45
C GLN A 246 8.18 -16.73 -1.83
N VAL A 247 7.24 -15.87 -2.25
CA VAL A 247 7.34 -15.14 -3.51
C VAL A 247 8.54 -14.20 -3.48
N SER A 248 9.50 -14.41 -4.38
CA SER A 248 10.67 -13.54 -4.53
C SER A 248 10.28 -12.27 -5.29
N LEU A 249 10.74 -11.12 -4.80
CA LEU A 249 10.74 -9.87 -5.55
C LEU A 249 12.17 -9.55 -5.97
N ASP A 250 12.33 -9.00 -7.16
CA ASP A 250 13.60 -8.40 -7.57
C ASP A 250 13.74 -7.05 -6.84
N LEU A 251 14.41 -7.11 -5.68
CA LEU A 251 14.60 -5.97 -4.80
C LEU A 251 15.88 -5.22 -5.20
N ASN A 252 15.75 -4.24 -6.07
CA ASN A 252 16.84 -3.37 -6.47
C ASN A 252 17.05 -2.25 -5.42
N VAL A 253 18.30 -2.01 -5.02
CA VAL A 253 18.63 -1.02 -3.96
C VAL A 253 19.27 0.27 -4.48
N ASN A 254 19.54 0.37 -5.78
CA ASN A 254 20.21 1.53 -6.39
C ASN A 254 19.29 2.24 -7.39
N ILE A 255 18.01 2.35 -7.05
CA ILE A 255 16.99 2.93 -7.93
C ILE A 255 17.25 4.43 -8.15
N ALA A 256 17.54 5.17 -7.08
CA ALA A 256 17.83 6.60 -7.17
C ALA A 256 19.05 6.90 -8.07
N GLU A 257 20.10 6.11 -7.98
CA GLU A 257 21.30 6.25 -8.82
C GLU A 257 20.99 5.99 -10.30
N LYS A 258 20.22 4.92 -10.58
CA LYS A 258 19.77 4.60 -11.95
C LYS A 258 18.87 5.69 -12.54
N ILE A 259 17.98 6.28 -11.72
CA ILE A 259 17.14 7.41 -12.14
C ILE A 259 18.02 8.59 -12.56
N VAL A 260 19.02 8.94 -11.74
CA VAL A 260 19.96 10.04 -12.07
C VAL A 260 20.73 9.76 -13.35
N GLU A 261 21.16 8.51 -13.57
CA GLU A 261 21.83 8.10 -14.80
C GLU A 261 20.94 8.26 -16.02
N VAL A 262 19.69 7.78 -15.94
CA VAL A 262 18.70 7.93 -17.02
C VAL A 262 18.44 9.40 -17.33
N ILE A 263 18.30 10.25 -16.31
CA ILE A 263 18.07 11.70 -16.50
C ILE A 263 19.27 12.38 -17.18
N LYS A 264 20.51 11.99 -16.84
CA LYS A 264 21.71 12.56 -17.46
C LYS A 264 21.87 12.18 -18.93
N ASN A 265 21.28 11.07 -19.35
CA ASN A 265 21.40 10.55 -20.70
C ASN A 265 20.15 10.89 -21.58
N ALA A 266 19.15 11.55 -21.04
CA ALA A 266 17.95 11.99 -21.75
C ALA A 266 18.13 13.38 -22.33
#